data_edc68740b81a5aa47add87673015e5fb
#
_entry.id   edc68740b81a5aa47add87673015e5fb
#
_cell.length_a   1.000
_cell.length_b   1.000
_cell.length_c   1.000
_cell.angle_alpha   90.00
_cell.angle_beta   90.00
_cell.angle_gamma   90.00
#
_symmetry.space_group_name_H-M   'P 1'
#
loop_
_entity.id
_entity.type
_entity.pdbx_description
1 polymer ?
#
loop_
_entity_poly.entity_id
_entity_poly.type
_entity_poly.pdbx_seq_one_letter_code
_entity_poly.pdbx_strand_id
1 'polypeptide(L)'
;IGSKYDSANIESGTSKLTPYSTVTDKIKSASCTYKTIGDIVIVSATVKMNAVSLAGNSMCPLIDLPYKCISEDNVFCVGISNLGKLFKFAIPKNNTWLQFSTQDKTAYTFADGEQINVICLYKIK
;
A
#
# COMPACT_ATOMS: atom_id res chain seq x y z
N ILE A 1 8.94 19.05 -31.88
CA ILE A 1 8.32 19.21 -30.57
C ILE A 1 8.63 18.03 -29.71
N GLY A 2 9.27 18.27 -28.60
CA GLY A 2 9.42 17.26 -27.58
C GLY A 2 8.09 16.99 -26.91
N SER A 3 7.78 15.72 -26.69
CA SER A 3 6.63 15.35 -25.86
C SER A 3 6.89 15.76 -24.41
N LYS A 4 5.90 16.31 -23.74
CA LYS A 4 5.98 16.56 -22.30
C LYS A 4 6.11 15.26 -21.51
N TYR A 5 5.64 14.16 -22.09
CA TYR A 5 5.61 12.84 -21.47
C TYR A 5 6.49 11.91 -22.27
N ASP A 6 7.77 12.26 -22.34
CA ASP A 6 8.78 11.39 -22.90
C ASP A 6 8.73 10.05 -22.18
N SER A 7 8.74 8.96 -22.92
CA SER A 7 8.71 7.62 -22.34
C SER A 7 9.87 7.36 -21.39
N ALA A 8 10.99 8.07 -21.54
CA ALA A 8 12.13 7.97 -20.62
C ALA A 8 11.82 8.50 -19.21
N ASN A 9 10.76 9.30 -19.05
CA ASN A 9 10.33 9.84 -17.76
C ASN A 9 9.22 9.04 -17.10
N ILE A 10 8.82 7.93 -17.73
CA ILE A 10 7.76 7.07 -17.24
C ILE A 10 8.34 5.68 -17.03
N GLU A 11 8.32 5.21 -15.81
CA GLU A 11 8.70 3.85 -15.46
C GLU A 11 7.48 3.12 -14.92
N SER A 12 7.37 1.83 -15.22
CA SER A 12 6.31 1.00 -14.70
C SER A 12 6.84 -0.39 -14.39
N GLY A 13 6.18 -1.07 -13.48
CA GLY A 13 6.57 -2.41 -13.12
C GLY A 13 5.68 -3.00 -12.05
N THR A 14 6.09 -4.16 -11.57
CA THR A 14 5.47 -4.85 -10.45
C THR A 14 6.50 -5.07 -9.36
N SER A 15 6.06 -5.08 -8.12
CA SER A 15 6.94 -5.30 -6.99
C SER A 15 6.20 -6.13 -5.94
N LYS A 16 6.93 -7.02 -5.29
CA LYS A 16 6.41 -7.76 -4.16
C LYS A 16 6.54 -6.90 -2.91
N LEU A 17 5.47 -6.80 -2.13
CA LEU A 17 5.50 -6.17 -0.82
C LEU A 17 5.74 -7.24 0.24
N THR A 18 6.58 -6.95 1.20
CA THR A 18 6.98 -7.90 2.23
C THR A 18 6.30 -7.54 3.54
N PRO A 19 5.58 -8.47 4.18
CA PRO A 19 5.03 -8.21 5.52
C PRO A 19 6.17 -7.98 6.52
N TYR A 20 6.01 -6.97 7.37
CA TYR A 20 6.95 -6.75 8.46
C TYR A 20 6.95 -7.97 9.40
N SER A 21 8.05 -8.22 10.08
CA SER A 21 8.26 -9.44 10.88
C SER A 21 7.15 -9.72 11.91
N THR A 22 6.49 -8.68 12.41
CA THR A 22 5.42 -8.82 13.41
C THR A 22 4.07 -9.23 12.84
N VAL A 23 3.89 -9.19 11.51
CA VAL A 23 2.60 -9.47 10.85
C VAL A 23 2.69 -10.53 9.75
N THR A 24 3.78 -11.27 9.72
CA THR A 24 3.97 -12.32 8.70
C THR A 24 2.90 -13.40 8.76
N ASP A 25 2.36 -13.67 9.94
CA ASP A 25 1.29 -14.65 10.14
C ASP A 25 -0.09 -14.15 9.69
N LYS A 26 -0.23 -12.85 9.48
CA LYS A 26 -1.52 -12.25 9.11
C LYS A 26 -1.70 -12.14 7.60
N ILE A 27 -0.63 -12.02 6.86
CA ILE A 27 -0.65 -11.71 5.43
C ILE A 27 -0.27 -12.93 4.62
N LYS A 28 -1.16 -13.33 3.71
CA LYS A 28 -0.93 -14.45 2.80
C LYS A 28 0.01 -14.03 1.66
N SER A 29 -0.25 -12.88 1.07
CA SER A 29 0.60 -12.31 0.01
C SER A 29 0.32 -10.84 -0.15
N ALA A 30 1.29 -10.10 -0.67
CA ALA A 30 1.13 -8.69 -0.98
C ALA A 30 2.01 -8.32 -2.16
N SER A 31 1.48 -7.52 -3.05
CA SER A 31 2.19 -7.05 -4.24
C SER A 31 1.62 -5.71 -4.68
N CYS A 32 2.34 -5.04 -5.55
CA CYS A 32 1.84 -3.83 -6.17
C CYS A 32 2.30 -3.72 -7.62
N THR A 33 1.55 -2.97 -8.39
CA THR A 33 1.99 -2.43 -9.66
C THR A 33 2.22 -0.95 -9.46
N TYR A 34 3.13 -0.37 -10.23
CA TYR A 34 3.43 1.04 -10.10
C TYR A 34 3.73 1.68 -11.44
N LYS A 35 3.55 2.99 -11.48
CA LYS A 35 3.89 3.83 -12.63
C LYS A 35 4.39 5.16 -12.12
N THR A 36 5.54 5.61 -12.61
CA THR A 36 6.06 6.94 -12.28
C THR A 36 5.72 7.91 -13.39
N ILE A 37 5.43 9.15 -13.02
CA ILE A 37 5.24 10.26 -13.95
C ILE A 37 5.96 11.46 -13.32
N GLY A 38 7.14 11.81 -13.86
CA GLY A 38 7.95 12.88 -13.28
C GLY A 38 8.38 12.52 -11.86
N ASP A 39 8.00 13.35 -10.91
CA ASP A 39 8.38 13.21 -9.50
C ASP A 39 7.29 12.53 -8.63
N ILE A 40 6.30 11.92 -9.27
CA ILE A 40 5.23 11.20 -8.58
C ILE A 40 5.24 9.73 -8.98
N VAL A 41 4.80 8.85 -8.06
CA VAL A 41 4.50 7.47 -8.36
C VAL A 41 3.05 7.17 -7.98
N ILE A 42 2.39 6.37 -8.81
CA ILE A 42 1.08 5.81 -8.53
C ILE A 42 1.30 4.33 -8.26
N VAL A 43 0.90 3.87 -7.07
CA VAL A 43 1.04 2.49 -6.64
C VAL A 43 -0.34 1.89 -6.45
N SER A 44 -0.60 0.78 -7.14
CA SER A 44 -1.81 -0.02 -6.94
C SER A 44 -1.42 -1.30 -6.23
N ALA A 45 -1.80 -1.41 -4.96
CA ALA A 45 -1.40 -2.52 -4.11
C ALA A 45 -2.55 -3.48 -3.86
N THR A 46 -2.22 -4.76 -3.75
CA THR A 46 -3.13 -5.84 -3.44
C THR A 46 -2.56 -6.62 -2.26
N VAL A 47 -3.36 -6.76 -1.21
CA VAL A 47 -2.98 -7.51 -0.01
C VAL A 47 -3.99 -8.63 0.19
N LYS A 48 -3.51 -9.87 0.25
CA LYS A 48 -4.35 -11.02 0.60
C LYS A 48 -4.07 -11.42 2.03
N MET A 49 -5.13 -11.60 2.80
CA MET A 49 -5.04 -11.87 4.24
C MET A 49 -5.25 -13.35 4.53
N ASN A 50 -4.62 -13.82 5.60
CA ASN A 50 -5.00 -15.08 6.23
C ASN A 50 -6.26 -14.85 7.08
N ALA A 51 -6.90 -15.96 7.52
CA ALA A 51 -8.05 -15.91 8.41
C ALA A 51 -7.59 -15.51 9.83
N VAL A 52 -7.39 -14.24 10.06
CA VAL A 52 -6.89 -13.70 11.33
C VAL A 52 -7.69 -12.46 11.74
N SER A 53 -7.61 -12.10 13.01
CA SER A 53 -8.22 -10.89 13.52
C SER A 53 -7.17 -9.78 13.64
N LEU A 54 -7.57 -8.56 13.29
CA LEU A 54 -6.78 -7.36 13.45
C LEU A 54 -7.46 -6.48 14.50
N ALA A 55 -6.74 -6.12 15.54
CA ALA A 55 -7.26 -5.23 16.58
C ALA A 55 -7.50 -3.83 15.99
N GLY A 56 -8.48 -3.11 16.55
CA GLY A 56 -8.96 -1.87 15.98
C GLY A 56 -7.94 -0.76 15.81
N ASN A 57 -6.95 -0.71 16.68
CA ASN A 57 -5.89 0.31 16.61
C ASN A 57 -4.55 -0.27 16.14
N SER A 58 -4.54 -1.50 15.66
CA SER A 58 -3.32 -2.14 15.21
C SER A 58 -3.01 -1.79 13.77
N MET A 59 -1.74 -1.49 13.52
CA MET A 59 -1.23 -1.27 12.17
C MET A 59 -0.62 -2.56 11.64
N CYS A 60 -0.82 -2.79 10.36
CA CYS A 60 -0.26 -3.94 9.65
C CYS A 60 0.75 -3.41 8.62
N PRO A 61 2.05 -3.39 8.93
CA PRO A 61 3.03 -2.79 8.02
C PRO A 61 3.45 -3.77 6.93
N LEU A 62 3.55 -3.24 5.71
CA LEU A 62 4.21 -3.87 4.58
C LEU A 62 5.43 -3.04 4.23
N ILE A 63 6.52 -3.68 3.90
CA ILE A 63 7.75 -2.99 3.51
C ILE A 63 8.04 -3.22 2.03
N ASP A 64 9.10 -2.57 1.54
CA ASP A 64 9.60 -2.73 0.18
C ASP A 64 8.71 -2.11 -0.91
N LEU A 65 8.08 -0.96 -0.62
CA LEU A 65 7.55 -0.13 -1.69
C LEU A 65 8.67 0.18 -2.70
N PRO A 66 8.35 0.24 -4.00
CA PRO A 66 9.37 0.43 -5.03
C PRO A 66 10.11 1.77 -4.95
N TYR A 67 9.50 2.77 -4.33
CA TYR A 67 10.11 4.09 -4.19
C TYR A 67 9.88 4.64 -2.79
N LYS A 68 10.86 5.38 -2.30
CA LYS A 68 10.77 6.07 -1.01
C LYS A 68 9.83 7.27 -1.14
N CYS A 69 8.94 7.43 -0.16
CA CYS A 69 8.06 8.60 -0.08
C CYS A 69 8.85 9.79 0.47
N ILE A 70 8.99 10.84 -0.34
CA ILE A 70 9.65 12.07 0.10
C ILE A 70 8.68 13.24 0.27
N SER A 71 7.39 12.94 0.40
CA SER A 71 6.38 13.95 0.72
C SER A 71 6.71 14.63 2.04
N GLU A 72 6.27 15.88 2.21
CA GLU A 72 6.52 16.63 3.44
C GLU A 72 5.83 16.00 4.65
N ASP A 73 4.68 15.38 4.41
CA ASP A 73 3.89 14.70 5.43
C ASP A 73 3.62 13.25 5.07
N ASN A 74 3.09 12.50 6.02
CA ASN A 74 2.62 11.14 5.74
C ASN A 74 1.51 11.18 4.69
N VAL A 75 1.47 10.15 3.84
CA VAL A 75 0.45 10.02 2.81
C VAL A 75 -0.61 9.05 3.30
N PHE A 76 -1.88 9.42 3.15
CA PHE A 76 -3.00 8.59 3.56
C PHE A 76 -3.87 8.23 2.38
N CYS A 77 -4.33 6.98 2.34
CA CYS A 77 -5.21 6.46 1.32
C CYS A 77 -6.26 5.57 1.97
N VAL A 78 -7.33 5.29 1.25
CA VAL A 78 -8.36 4.35 1.70
C VAL A 78 -8.39 3.18 0.76
N GLY A 79 -8.31 1.97 1.30
CA GLY A 79 -8.47 0.74 0.57
C GLY A 79 -9.77 0.05 0.95
N ILE A 80 -10.21 -0.87 0.11
CA ILE A 80 -11.41 -1.64 0.35
C ILE A 80 -11.16 -3.12 0.10
N SER A 81 -11.70 -3.99 0.97
CA SER A 81 -11.63 -5.42 0.75
C SER A 81 -12.74 -5.88 -0.19
N ASN A 82 -12.55 -7.08 -0.77
CA ASN A 82 -13.58 -7.69 -1.62
C ASN A 82 -14.86 -8.03 -0.86
N LEU A 83 -14.86 -7.93 0.46
CA LEU A 83 -16.06 -8.08 1.29
C LEU A 83 -16.62 -6.75 1.78
N GLY A 84 -16.08 -5.63 1.28
CA GLY A 84 -16.62 -4.29 1.52
C GLY A 84 -16.08 -3.58 2.74
N LYS A 85 -15.11 -4.14 3.46
CA LYS A 85 -14.52 -3.47 4.63
C LYS A 85 -13.52 -2.40 4.19
N LEU A 86 -13.59 -1.23 4.79
CA LEU A 86 -12.68 -0.12 4.50
C LEU A 86 -11.47 -0.14 5.44
N PHE A 87 -10.31 0.19 4.88
CA PHE A 87 -9.04 0.24 5.60
C PHE A 87 -8.35 1.58 5.33
N LYS A 88 -7.74 2.13 6.36
CA LYS A 88 -6.90 3.30 6.25
C LYS A 88 -5.48 2.85 5.97
N PHE A 89 -4.93 3.30 4.85
CA PHE A 89 -3.54 3.06 4.49
C PHE A 89 -2.72 4.32 4.72
N ALA A 90 -1.49 4.15 5.17
CA ALA A 90 -0.57 5.25 5.37
C ALA A 90 0.81 4.87 4.86
N ILE A 91 1.46 5.84 4.20
CA ILE A 91 2.87 5.74 3.83
C ILE A 91 3.58 6.83 4.63
N PRO A 92 4.37 6.46 5.65
CA PRO A 92 5.11 7.45 6.43
C PRO A 92 6.13 8.19 5.56
N LYS A 93 6.30 9.47 5.80
CA LYS A 93 7.31 10.27 5.07
C LYS A 93 8.70 9.67 5.30
N ASN A 94 9.52 9.76 4.28
CA ASN A 94 10.89 9.23 4.24
C ASN A 94 10.98 7.71 4.40
N ASN A 95 9.90 6.99 4.03
CA ASN A 95 9.81 5.55 4.20
C ASN A 95 9.38 4.84 2.93
N THR A 96 9.64 3.53 2.92
CA THR A 96 9.14 2.60 1.91
C THR A 96 8.11 1.64 2.51
N TRP A 97 7.43 2.06 3.57
CA TRP A 97 6.42 1.26 4.26
C TRP A 97 5.03 1.66 3.78
N LEU A 98 4.18 0.64 3.60
CA LEU A 98 2.75 0.81 3.39
C LEU A 98 2.05 0.08 4.53
N GLN A 99 1.41 0.81 5.42
CA GLN A 99 0.78 0.21 6.60
C GLN A 99 -0.71 0.50 6.61
N PHE A 100 -1.49 -0.42 7.15
CA PHE A 100 -2.94 -0.26 7.18
C PHE A 100 -3.55 -0.68 8.50
N SER A 101 -4.72 -0.14 8.77
CA SER A 101 -5.57 -0.46 9.91
C SER A 101 -7.02 -0.31 9.48
N THR A 102 -7.96 -0.76 10.33
CA THR A 102 -9.37 -0.55 10.01
C THR A 102 -9.71 0.93 10.02
N GLN A 103 -10.54 1.36 9.07
CA GLN A 103 -10.91 2.77 8.91
C GLN A 103 -11.70 3.28 10.13
N ASP A 104 -12.57 2.46 10.68
CA ASP A 104 -13.46 2.82 11.79
C ASP A 104 -12.85 2.52 13.18
N LYS A 105 -11.61 2.06 13.23
CA LYS A 105 -10.88 1.70 14.45
C LYS A 105 -11.52 0.57 15.25
N THR A 106 -12.36 -0.25 14.61
CA THR A 106 -12.92 -1.45 15.22
C THR A 106 -12.08 -2.68 14.86
N ALA A 107 -12.11 -3.69 15.71
CA ALA A 107 -11.47 -4.97 15.38
C ALA A 107 -12.18 -5.62 14.20
N TYR A 108 -11.42 -6.34 13.38
CA TYR A 108 -11.96 -7.02 12.21
C TYR A 108 -11.33 -8.38 12.03
N THR A 109 -12.15 -9.38 11.75
CA THR A 109 -11.69 -10.74 11.45
C THR A 109 -11.76 -10.96 9.94
N PHE A 110 -10.62 -11.23 9.33
CA PHE A 110 -10.54 -11.48 7.90
C PHE A 110 -11.00 -12.90 7.57
N ALA A 111 -11.68 -13.03 6.45
CA ALA A 111 -11.87 -14.33 5.81
C ALA A 111 -10.55 -14.78 5.18
N ASP A 112 -10.33 -16.08 5.09
CA ASP A 112 -9.12 -16.61 4.45
C ASP A 112 -9.07 -16.18 2.97
N GLY A 113 -7.97 -15.54 2.58
CA GLY A 113 -7.80 -15.03 1.23
C GLY A 113 -8.55 -13.72 0.94
N GLU A 114 -9.14 -13.08 1.94
CA GLU A 114 -9.78 -11.79 1.76
C GLU A 114 -8.75 -10.80 1.20
N GLN A 115 -9.13 -10.07 0.14
CA GLN A 115 -8.21 -9.23 -0.61
C GLN A 115 -8.55 -7.76 -0.43
N ILE A 116 -7.55 -6.97 -0.08
CA ILE A 116 -7.68 -5.51 0.04
C ILE A 116 -6.95 -4.89 -1.14
N ASN A 117 -7.62 -3.95 -1.81
CA ASN A 117 -7.01 -3.17 -2.89
C ASN A 117 -6.95 -1.71 -2.48
N VAL A 118 -5.83 -1.06 -2.81
CA VAL A 118 -5.61 0.35 -2.51
C VAL A 118 -4.78 0.98 -3.62
N ILE A 119 -5.07 2.24 -3.93
CA ILE A 119 -4.27 3.04 -4.85
C ILE A 119 -3.71 4.22 -4.07
N CYS A 120 -2.40 4.38 -4.10
CA CYS A 120 -1.68 5.46 -3.44
C CYS A 120 -0.90 6.26 -4.47
N LEU A 121 -0.82 7.55 -4.23
CA LEU A 121 -0.02 8.46 -5.04
C LEU A 121 0.87 9.25 -4.09
N TYR A 122 2.17 9.27 -4.36
CA TYR A 122 3.09 10.00 -3.51
C TYR A 122 4.30 10.52 -4.27
N LYS A 123 4.98 11.47 -3.65
CA LYS A 123 6.12 12.15 -4.25
C LYS A 123 7.40 11.36 -4.01
N ILE A 124 8.24 11.24 -5.05
CA ILE A 124 9.48 10.43 -5.03
C ILE A 124 10.73 11.25 -5.38
N LYS A 125 10.55 12.50 -5.77
CA LYS A 125 11.67 13.41 -6.08
C LYS A 125 11.42 14.81 -5.54
#